data_de68752158850d66efdb3791866f6aa3
#
_entry.id   de68752158850d66efdb3791866f6aa3
#
_cell.length_a   1.000
_cell.length_b   1.000
_cell.length_c   1.000
_cell.angle_alpha   90.00
_cell.angle_beta   90.00
_cell.angle_gamma   90.00
#
_symmetry.space_group_name_H-M   'P 1'
#
loop_
_entity.id
_entity.type
_entity.pdbx_description
1 polymer ?
#
loop_
_entity_poly.entity_id
_entity_poly.type
_entity_poly.pdbx_seq_one_letter_code
_entity_poly.pdbx_strand_id
1 'polypeptide(L)'
;MSRARMRTIFTVFGLAGTLLLGACSGDLDELRVDIEKAKQRPGGRIKSLPEVKPYVSHEYEMADHRSPFLQSLAGENPSGPRPDIQRAREYLEQYPLDTLKMVGTLRLGSAYYGLVQTRDGLIHRVLAGNHLGQNDGRVMSIGDARIAVTEIVPDGLGGYLERPAALALSD
;
A
#
# COMPACT_ATOMS: atom_id res chain seq x y z
N MET A 1 -7.66 59.34 -69.56
CA MET A 1 -8.69 58.46 -69.01
C MET A 1 -9.74 59.35 -68.38
N SER A 2 -10.98 59.28 -68.91
CA SER A 2 -12.05 60.26 -68.58
C SER A 2 -12.51 60.16 -67.15
N ARG A 3 -12.66 61.29 -66.48
CA ARG A 3 -13.19 61.48 -65.07
C ARG A 3 -14.54 60.74 -64.87
N ALA A 4 -15.28 60.50 -65.92
CA ALA A 4 -16.53 59.76 -65.92
C ALA A 4 -16.33 58.23 -65.57
N ARG A 5 -15.30 57.59 -66.09
CA ARG A 5 -15.00 56.17 -65.86
C ARG A 5 -14.49 55.94 -64.43
N MET A 6 -13.80 56.93 -63.84
CA MET A 6 -13.32 56.84 -62.45
C MET A 6 -14.48 56.98 -61.43
N ARG A 7 -15.47 57.78 -61.71
CA ARG A 7 -16.68 57.95 -60.94
C ARG A 7 -17.55 56.69 -60.88
N THR A 8 -17.70 56.02 -62.05
CA THR A 8 -18.47 54.74 -62.12
C THR A 8 -17.77 53.60 -61.39
N ILE A 9 -16.45 53.55 -61.38
CA ILE A 9 -15.69 52.52 -60.65
C ILE A 9 -15.85 52.72 -59.10
N PHE A 10 -15.81 54.00 -58.66
CA PHE A 10 -16.00 54.31 -57.22
C PHE A 10 -17.43 54.03 -56.74
N THR A 11 -18.46 54.27 -57.58
CA THR A 11 -19.84 53.95 -57.22
C THR A 11 -20.12 52.47 -57.19
N VAL A 12 -19.58 51.68 -58.08
CA VAL A 12 -19.71 50.21 -58.11
C VAL A 12 -18.97 49.58 -56.96
N PHE A 13 -17.80 50.11 -56.59
CA PHE A 13 -17.04 49.61 -55.45
C PHE A 13 -17.70 49.95 -54.12
N GLY A 14 -18.31 51.11 -53.99
CA GLY A 14 -19.12 51.52 -52.83
C GLY A 14 -20.39 50.67 -52.65
N LEU A 15 -21.05 50.34 -53.75
CA LEU A 15 -22.28 49.49 -53.72
C LEU A 15 -21.96 48.02 -53.39
N ALA A 16 -20.80 47.49 -53.84
CA ALA A 16 -20.32 46.16 -53.50
C ALA A 16 -19.91 46.06 -52.02
N GLY A 17 -19.36 47.12 -51.42
CA GLY A 17 -18.96 47.16 -50.02
C GLY A 17 -20.16 47.11 -49.03
N THR A 18 -21.29 47.75 -49.41
CA THR A 18 -22.50 47.74 -48.58
C THR A 18 -23.24 46.40 -48.59
N LEU A 19 -23.09 45.58 -49.63
CA LEU A 19 -23.70 44.25 -49.69
C LEU A 19 -22.97 43.21 -48.80
N LEU A 20 -21.71 43.45 -48.47
CA LEU A 20 -20.96 42.51 -47.62
C LEU A 20 -21.19 42.70 -46.11
N LEU A 21 -21.77 43.79 -45.67
CA LEU A 21 -22.02 44.09 -44.27
C LEU A 21 -23.37 43.47 -43.74
N GLY A 22 -24.21 42.95 -44.62
CA GLY A 22 -25.49 42.35 -44.25
C GLY A 22 -25.48 40.86 -43.96
N ALA A 23 -24.35 40.18 -44.11
CA ALA A 23 -24.31 38.71 -44.04
C ALA A 23 -24.15 38.11 -42.64
N CYS A 24 -24.01 38.94 -41.56
CA CYS A 24 -23.76 38.45 -40.22
C CYS A 24 -24.96 38.48 -39.28
N SER A 25 -26.17 38.75 -39.75
CA SER A 25 -27.36 38.89 -38.88
C SER A 25 -28.21 37.61 -38.70
N GLY A 26 -27.90 36.56 -39.45
CA GLY A 26 -28.70 35.32 -39.45
C GLY A 26 -28.55 34.41 -38.22
N ASP A 27 -27.36 34.45 -37.61
CA ASP A 27 -27.00 33.48 -36.55
C ASP A 27 -27.61 33.79 -35.15
N LEU A 28 -27.90 35.06 -34.90
CA LEU A 28 -28.41 35.49 -33.58
C LEU A 28 -29.90 35.17 -33.35
N ASP A 29 -30.67 35.14 -34.41
CA ASP A 29 -32.10 34.84 -34.31
C ASP A 29 -32.33 33.33 -34.12
N GLU A 30 -31.52 32.48 -34.77
CA GLU A 30 -31.54 31.03 -34.58
C GLU A 30 -31.16 30.68 -33.11
N LEU A 31 -30.10 31.33 -32.59
CA LEU A 31 -29.67 31.16 -31.19
C LEU A 31 -30.76 31.58 -30.20
N ARG A 32 -31.47 32.69 -30.47
CA ARG A 32 -32.59 33.12 -29.63
C ARG A 32 -33.72 32.09 -29.61
N VAL A 33 -34.06 31.51 -30.74
CA VAL A 33 -35.10 30.47 -30.83
C VAL A 33 -34.67 29.23 -30.04
N ASP A 34 -33.41 28.86 -30.11
CA ASP A 34 -32.92 27.70 -29.35
C ASP A 34 -32.83 27.93 -27.85
N ILE A 35 -32.51 29.15 -27.42
CA ILE A 35 -32.60 29.55 -26.00
C ILE A 35 -34.04 29.50 -25.50
N GLU A 36 -34.99 30.00 -26.28
CA GLU A 36 -36.40 29.93 -25.91
C GLU A 36 -36.94 28.48 -25.85
N LYS A 37 -36.54 27.64 -26.81
CA LYS A 37 -36.85 26.20 -26.75
C LYS A 37 -36.22 25.53 -25.54
N ALA A 38 -34.98 25.92 -25.18
CA ALA A 38 -34.29 25.36 -23.99
C ALA A 38 -35.00 25.77 -22.69
N LYS A 39 -35.50 27.03 -22.60
CA LYS A 39 -36.27 27.51 -21.45
C LYS A 39 -37.64 26.82 -21.30
N GLN A 40 -38.23 26.42 -22.42
CA GLN A 40 -39.52 25.72 -22.43
C GLN A 40 -39.42 24.22 -22.14
N ARG A 41 -38.17 23.67 -22.13
CA ARG A 41 -38.00 22.26 -21.76
C ARG A 41 -38.40 22.08 -20.29
N PRO A 42 -39.35 21.17 -20.00
CA PRO A 42 -39.71 20.89 -18.62
C PRO A 42 -38.46 20.41 -17.89
N GLY A 43 -38.17 21.02 -16.76
CA GLY A 43 -37.06 20.60 -15.89
C GLY A 43 -37.14 19.10 -15.61
N GLY A 44 -36.06 18.39 -15.74
CA GLY A 44 -35.99 16.96 -15.44
C GLY A 44 -36.51 16.71 -14.02
N ARG A 45 -37.22 15.62 -13.83
CA ARG A 45 -37.69 15.21 -12.50
C ARG A 45 -36.45 15.00 -11.62
N ILE A 46 -36.33 15.82 -10.59
CA ILE A 46 -35.31 15.62 -9.55
C ILE A 46 -35.68 14.32 -8.84
N LYS A 47 -34.76 13.37 -8.79
CA LYS A 47 -34.93 12.16 -7.97
C LYS A 47 -35.24 12.60 -6.53
N SER A 48 -36.30 12.05 -5.96
CA SER A 48 -36.58 12.23 -4.54
C SER A 48 -35.38 11.81 -3.73
N LEU A 49 -35.01 12.59 -2.73
CA LEU A 49 -33.95 12.23 -1.78
C LEU A 49 -34.27 10.85 -1.19
N PRO A 50 -33.25 10.00 -1.03
CA PRO A 50 -33.46 8.73 -0.33
C PRO A 50 -34.00 9.00 1.07
N GLU A 51 -34.94 8.16 1.48
CA GLU A 51 -35.53 8.23 2.82
C GLU A 51 -34.40 8.02 3.86
N VAL A 52 -34.20 9.05 4.68
CA VAL A 52 -33.20 8.98 5.77
C VAL A 52 -33.79 8.08 6.83
N LYS A 53 -33.24 6.86 6.95
CA LYS A 53 -33.59 5.99 8.08
C LYS A 53 -33.15 6.67 9.37
N PRO A 54 -34.02 6.80 10.38
CA PRO A 54 -33.61 7.35 11.66
C PRO A 54 -32.48 6.50 12.24
N TYR A 55 -31.41 7.16 12.68
CA TYR A 55 -30.32 6.50 13.37
C TYR A 55 -30.83 5.99 14.73
N VAL A 56 -30.75 4.69 14.94
CA VAL A 56 -30.98 4.08 16.26
C VAL A 56 -29.61 3.99 16.92
N SER A 57 -29.43 4.75 17.99
CA SER A 57 -28.22 4.65 18.81
C SER A 57 -28.15 3.27 19.45
N HIS A 58 -27.03 2.59 19.25
CA HIS A 58 -26.77 1.34 19.95
C HIS A 58 -26.21 1.69 21.33
N GLU A 59 -26.83 1.17 22.37
CA GLU A 59 -26.33 1.29 23.74
C GLU A 59 -25.09 0.38 23.87
N TYR A 60 -24.02 0.90 24.46
CA TYR A 60 -22.78 0.15 24.67
C TYR A 60 -22.94 -0.80 25.87
N GLU A 61 -23.22 -2.05 25.59
CA GLU A 61 -23.49 -3.08 26.62
C GLU A 61 -22.22 -3.66 27.24
N MET A 62 -21.03 -3.27 26.74
CA MET A 62 -19.75 -3.82 27.16
C MET A 62 -19.02 -2.97 28.21
N ALA A 63 -19.74 -2.09 28.92
CA ALA A 63 -19.13 -1.19 29.90
C ALA A 63 -18.40 -1.94 31.03
N ASP A 64 -18.88 -3.13 31.39
CA ASP A 64 -18.30 -3.97 32.43
C ASP A 64 -17.20 -4.91 31.93
N HIS A 65 -16.97 -4.95 30.60
CA HIS A 65 -15.87 -5.70 30.03
C HIS A 65 -14.58 -4.91 30.12
N ARG A 66 -13.47 -5.65 30.20
CA ARG A 66 -12.15 -5.05 30.24
C ARG A 66 -11.92 -4.15 29.03
N SER A 67 -11.48 -2.93 29.26
CA SER A 67 -11.12 -2.00 28.17
C SER A 67 -10.01 -2.60 27.30
N PRO A 68 -10.14 -2.61 25.98
CA PRO A 68 -9.08 -3.07 25.06
C PRO A 68 -7.83 -2.19 25.11
N PHE A 69 -7.94 -0.99 25.70
CA PHE A 69 -6.82 -0.05 25.85
C PHE A 69 -6.09 -0.20 27.19
N LEU A 70 -6.62 -0.99 28.12
CA LEU A 70 -5.88 -1.35 29.30
C LEU A 70 -4.83 -2.40 28.93
N GLN A 71 -3.58 -2.06 29.15
CA GLN A 71 -2.47 -2.96 28.95
C GLN A 71 -2.72 -4.24 29.74
N SER A 72 -2.80 -5.38 29.07
CA SER A 72 -2.71 -6.66 29.75
C SER A 72 -1.36 -6.73 30.40
N LEU A 73 -1.30 -6.88 31.68
CA LEU A 73 -0.09 -7.36 32.35
C LEU A 73 0.12 -8.86 31.98
N ALA A 74 0.10 -9.14 30.68
CA ALA A 74 0.34 -10.48 30.13
C ALA A 74 1.81 -10.91 30.34
N GLY A 75 2.65 -10.01 30.86
CA GLY A 75 4.01 -10.32 31.26
C GLY A 75 4.10 -11.23 32.52
N GLU A 76 2.97 -11.55 33.16
CA GLU A 76 2.91 -12.48 34.29
C GLU A 76 2.52 -13.91 33.89
N ASN A 77 2.62 -14.28 32.60
CA ASN A 77 2.50 -15.68 32.28
C ASN A 77 3.87 -16.35 32.50
N PRO A 78 4.11 -16.95 33.68
CA PRO A 78 5.40 -17.55 34.02
C PRO A 78 5.75 -18.75 33.12
N SER A 79 4.76 -19.20 32.32
CA SER A 79 4.87 -20.34 31.40
C SER A 79 5.05 -19.94 29.94
N GLY A 80 5.12 -18.64 29.59
CA GLY A 80 5.34 -18.17 28.22
C GLY A 80 6.79 -18.37 27.77
N PRO A 81 7.05 -18.36 26.44
CA PRO A 81 8.40 -18.43 25.91
C PRO A 81 9.21 -17.24 26.41
N ARG A 82 10.46 -17.49 26.81
CA ARG A 82 11.39 -16.44 27.23
C ARG A 82 12.77 -16.72 26.67
N PRO A 83 13.51 -15.66 26.28
CA PRO A 83 14.91 -15.82 25.91
C PRO A 83 15.73 -16.38 27.08
N ASP A 84 16.60 -17.34 26.79
CA ASP A 84 17.52 -17.86 27.80
C ASP A 84 18.74 -16.93 27.90
N ILE A 85 18.67 -16.01 28.87
CA ILE A 85 19.77 -15.06 29.14
C ILE A 85 20.96 -15.67 29.89
N GLN A 86 20.85 -16.91 30.36
CA GLN A 86 21.91 -17.54 31.14
C GLN A 86 22.89 -18.35 30.30
N ARG A 87 22.50 -18.70 29.05
CA ARG A 87 23.39 -19.40 28.13
C ARG A 87 24.40 -18.48 27.47
N ALA A 88 25.57 -19.01 27.12
CA ALA A 88 26.51 -18.30 26.28
C ALA A 88 25.93 -18.11 24.88
N ARG A 89 25.95 -16.89 24.35
CA ARG A 89 25.48 -16.61 23.00
C ARG A 89 26.41 -17.17 21.96
N GLU A 90 25.85 -17.74 20.91
CA GLU A 90 26.56 -18.21 19.75
C GLU A 90 26.95 -17.04 18.83
N TYR A 91 27.97 -17.25 17.99
CA TYR A 91 28.51 -16.18 17.12
C TYR A 91 27.44 -15.59 16.18
N LEU A 92 26.56 -16.42 15.61
CA LEU A 92 25.52 -16.01 14.67
C LEU A 92 24.38 -15.23 15.31
N GLU A 93 24.27 -15.17 16.63
CA GLU A 93 23.30 -14.34 17.34
C GLU A 93 23.69 -12.85 17.40
N GLN A 94 24.89 -12.50 16.95
CA GLN A 94 25.31 -11.10 16.85
C GLN A 94 24.69 -10.42 15.63
N TYR A 95 24.24 -11.20 14.66
CA TYR A 95 23.68 -10.73 13.40
C TYR A 95 22.15 -10.81 13.41
N PRO A 96 21.44 -9.81 12.88
CA PRO A 96 20.02 -9.95 12.59
C PRO A 96 19.75 -11.10 11.62
N LEU A 97 18.64 -11.82 11.82
CA LEU A 97 18.32 -12.99 11.01
C LEU A 97 18.19 -12.69 9.51
N ASP A 98 17.69 -11.51 9.16
CA ASP A 98 17.52 -11.01 7.80
C ASP A 98 18.84 -10.73 7.06
N THR A 99 19.95 -10.59 7.80
CA THR A 99 21.27 -10.40 7.22
C THR A 99 22.05 -11.71 7.01
N LEU A 100 21.52 -12.80 7.53
CA LEU A 100 22.08 -14.13 7.36
C LEU A 100 21.50 -14.80 6.11
N LYS A 101 22.34 -15.53 5.37
CA LYS A 101 21.92 -16.23 4.15
C LYS A 101 22.29 -17.70 4.25
N MET A 102 21.36 -18.58 3.91
CA MET A 102 21.71 -19.98 3.70
C MET A 102 22.38 -20.13 2.33
N VAL A 103 23.58 -20.68 2.29
CA VAL A 103 24.37 -20.87 1.06
C VAL A 103 24.50 -22.34 0.68
N GLY A 104 23.98 -23.25 1.48
CA GLY A 104 24.00 -24.67 1.17
C GLY A 104 23.84 -25.55 2.39
N THR A 105 24.06 -26.82 2.18
CA THR A 105 24.07 -27.86 3.21
C THR A 105 25.35 -28.70 3.11
N LEU A 106 25.73 -29.30 4.21
CA LEU A 106 26.91 -30.18 4.28
C LEU A 106 26.59 -31.43 5.09
N ARG A 107 26.83 -32.60 4.54
CA ARG A 107 26.77 -33.85 5.28
C ARG A 107 28.15 -34.30 5.66
N LEU A 108 28.39 -34.54 6.95
CA LEU A 108 29.63 -35.03 7.47
C LEU A 108 29.37 -36.23 8.41
N GLY A 109 29.64 -37.42 7.95
CA GLY A 109 29.20 -38.64 8.63
C GLY A 109 27.67 -38.72 8.73
N SER A 110 27.14 -38.87 9.94
CA SER A 110 25.71 -38.89 10.22
C SER A 110 25.14 -37.49 10.47
N ALA A 111 25.97 -36.47 10.60
CA ALA A 111 25.51 -35.11 10.89
C ALA A 111 25.18 -34.32 9.60
N TYR A 112 24.07 -33.57 9.65
CA TYR A 112 23.59 -32.72 8.57
C TYR A 112 23.62 -31.27 9.01
N TYR A 113 24.44 -30.49 8.33
CA TYR A 113 24.72 -29.08 8.66
C TYR A 113 24.07 -28.15 7.65
N GLY A 114 23.53 -27.04 8.11
CA GLY A 114 23.25 -25.88 7.27
C GLY A 114 24.50 -24.99 7.18
N LEU A 115 24.74 -24.43 6.02
CA LEU A 115 25.81 -23.44 5.80
C LEU A 115 25.16 -22.07 5.75
N VAL A 116 25.52 -21.22 6.71
CA VAL A 116 24.99 -19.87 6.85
C VAL A 116 26.11 -18.87 6.63
N GLN A 117 25.93 -17.98 5.67
CA GLN A 117 26.85 -16.89 5.37
C GLN A 117 26.41 -15.63 6.11
N THR A 118 27.38 -15.01 6.76
CA THR A 118 27.22 -13.71 7.41
C THR A 118 27.50 -12.56 6.43
N ARG A 119 27.15 -11.34 6.82
CA ARG A 119 27.31 -10.14 5.98
C ARG A 119 28.77 -9.86 5.58
N ASP A 120 29.73 -10.27 6.39
CA ASP A 120 31.16 -10.17 6.15
C ASP A 120 31.74 -11.29 5.25
N GLY A 121 30.84 -12.16 4.73
CA GLY A 121 31.16 -13.21 3.78
C GLY A 121 31.65 -14.51 4.42
N LEU A 122 31.73 -14.60 5.75
CA LEU A 122 32.14 -15.82 6.44
C LEU A 122 31.01 -16.85 6.43
N ILE A 123 31.40 -18.12 6.24
CA ILE A 123 30.43 -19.23 6.22
C ILE A 123 30.60 -20.05 7.51
N HIS A 124 29.46 -20.20 8.22
CA HIS A 124 29.38 -20.95 9.46
C HIS A 124 28.50 -22.19 9.28
N ARG A 125 28.88 -23.27 9.96
CA ARG A 125 28.09 -24.49 10.01
C ARG A 125 27.14 -24.43 11.20
N VAL A 126 25.88 -24.72 10.96
CA VAL A 126 24.86 -24.81 12.00
C VAL A 126 24.21 -26.18 12.02
N LEU A 127 23.81 -26.62 13.19
CA LEU A 127 23.04 -27.85 13.44
C LEU A 127 21.64 -27.51 13.95
N ALA A 128 20.72 -28.46 13.88
CA ALA A 128 19.48 -28.34 14.62
C ALA A 128 19.78 -28.18 16.13
N GLY A 129 19.13 -27.22 16.75
CA GLY A 129 19.35 -26.81 18.15
C GLY A 129 20.35 -25.66 18.33
N ASN A 130 21.17 -25.29 17.33
CA ASN A 130 22.00 -24.08 17.43
C ASN A 130 21.13 -22.80 17.40
N HIS A 131 21.73 -21.70 17.82
CA HIS A 131 21.07 -20.41 17.86
C HIS A 131 21.68 -19.43 16.86
N LEU A 132 20.83 -18.62 16.24
CA LEU A 132 21.18 -17.61 15.27
C LEU A 132 20.15 -16.48 15.26
N GLY A 133 20.58 -15.30 14.87
CA GLY A 133 19.70 -14.13 14.92
C GLY A 133 19.64 -13.47 16.31
N GLN A 134 19.37 -12.16 16.34
CA GLN A 134 19.39 -11.37 17.57
C GLN A 134 18.20 -11.67 18.52
N ASN A 135 17.16 -12.33 17.99
CA ASN A 135 15.94 -12.64 18.70
C ASN A 135 15.90 -14.08 19.25
N ASP A 136 17.03 -14.58 19.72
CA ASP A 136 17.14 -15.94 20.28
C ASP A 136 16.60 -17.03 19.35
N GLY A 137 16.91 -16.89 18.06
CA GLY A 137 16.39 -17.77 17.01
C GLY A 137 17.00 -19.17 17.11
N ARG A 138 16.19 -20.19 17.40
CA ARG A 138 16.62 -21.58 17.49
C ARG A 138 16.39 -22.30 16.18
N VAL A 139 17.42 -22.99 15.68
CA VAL A 139 17.31 -23.86 14.52
C VAL A 139 16.47 -25.08 14.85
N MET A 140 15.32 -25.23 14.22
CA MET A 140 14.41 -26.35 14.41
C MET A 140 14.72 -27.51 13.47
N SER A 141 14.98 -27.22 12.20
CA SER A 141 15.31 -28.24 11.20
C SER A 141 16.09 -27.63 10.05
N ILE A 142 16.87 -28.46 9.37
CA ILE A 142 17.68 -28.11 8.21
C ILE A 142 17.19 -28.96 7.04
N GLY A 143 16.71 -28.32 5.99
CA GLY A 143 16.35 -28.95 4.72
C GLY A 143 17.29 -28.49 3.61
N ASP A 144 17.14 -29.09 2.43
CA ASP A 144 18.01 -28.78 1.28
C ASP A 144 17.84 -27.33 0.77
N ALA A 145 16.62 -26.78 0.89
CA ALA A 145 16.30 -25.45 0.37
C ALA A 145 16.06 -24.39 1.47
N ARG A 146 16.03 -24.77 2.73
CA ARG A 146 15.76 -23.85 3.84
C ARG A 146 16.19 -24.39 5.19
N ILE A 147 16.52 -23.49 6.09
CA ILE A 147 16.70 -23.74 7.52
C ILE A 147 15.49 -23.15 8.25
N ALA A 148 14.72 -23.99 8.95
CA ALA A 148 13.60 -23.51 9.77
C ALA A 148 14.12 -23.06 11.14
N VAL A 149 13.67 -21.88 11.56
CA VAL A 149 14.10 -21.22 12.81
C VAL A 149 12.85 -20.78 13.56
N THR A 150 12.88 -20.83 14.88
CA THR A 150 11.88 -20.20 15.75
C THR A 150 12.56 -19.11 16.55
N GLU A 151 12.11 -17.87 16.39
CA GLU A 151 12.58 -16.71 17.13
C GLU A 151 11.67 -16.43 18.33
N ILE A 152 12.25 -15.86 19.38
CA ILE A 152 11.53 -15.35 20.54
C ILE A 152 11.53 -13.83 20.47
N VAL A 153 10.36 -13.24 20.14
CA VAL A 153 10.23 -11.80 19.95
C VAL A 153 9.33 -11.20 21.04
N PRO A 154 9.58 -9.96 21.48
CA PRO A 154 8.70 -9.29 22.44
C PRO A 154 7.31 -9.08 21.83
N ASP A 155 6.27 -9.28 22.61
CA ASP A 155 4.86 -9.10 22.21
C ASP A 155 4.37 -7.65 22.31
N GLY A 156 5.22 -6.74 22.80
CA GLY A 156 4.90 -5.33 23.05
C GLY A 156 4.11 -5.07 24.32
N LEU A 157 3.72 -6.11 25.06
CA LEU A 157 2.94 -6.04 26.28
C LEU A 157 3.76 -6.46 27.53
N GLY A 158 5.07 -6.63 27.37
CA GLY A 158 6.00 -7.06 28.41
C GLY A 158 6.22 -8.57 28.47
N GLY A 159 5.62 -9.34 27.56
CA GLY A 159 5.84 -10.76 27.33
C GLY A 159 6.63 -11.04 26.07
N TYR A 160 6.71 -12.33 25.73
CA TYR A 160 7.37 -12.82 24.52
C TYR A 160 6.47 -13.81 23.80
N LEU A 161 6.63 -13.89 22.48
CA LEU A 161 5.97 -14.86 21.62
C LEU A 161 6.99 -15.57 20.71
N GLU A 162 6.69 -16.80 20.37
CA GLU A 162 7.44 -17.55 19.37
C GLU A 162 6.97 -17.14 17.96
N ARG A 163 7.93 -16.84 17.11
CA ARG A 163 7.70 -16.49 15.70
C ARG A 163 8.47 -17.48 14.81
N PRO A 164 7.77 -18.24 13.96
CA PRO A 164 8.43 -19.07 12.97
C PRO A 164 9.09 -18.19 11.90
N ALA A 165 10.33 -18.52 11.55
CA ALA A 165 11.12 -17.87 10.52
C ALA A 165 11.87 -18.94 9.71
N ALA A 166 12.44 -18.56 8.57
CA ALA A 166 13.25 -19.46 7.77
C ALA A 166 14.33 -18.68 7.01
N LEU A 167 15.51 -19.28 6.90
CA LEU A 167 16.53 -18.87 5.96
C LEU A 167 16.39 -19.73 4.70
N ALA A 168 16.00 -19.11 3.58
CA ALA A 168 15.96 -19.79 2.29
C ALA A 168 17.35 -19.88 1.69
N LEU A 169 17.58 -20.91 0.87
CA LEU A 169 18.79 -21.04 0.08
C LEU A 169 18.90 -19.82 -0.84
N SER A 170 20.04 -19.14 -0.77
CA SER A 170 20.34 -17.99 -1.62
C SER A 170 21.04 -18.49 -2.88
N ASP A 171 20.50 -18.13 -4.04
CA ASP A 171 21.15 -18.32 -5.35
C ASP A 171 22.37 -17.42 -5.51
#